data_d78359a78f5ad62517820e8c030ac535
#
_entry.id   d78359a78f5ad62517820e8c030ac535
#
_cell.length_a   1.000
_cell.length_b   1.000
_cell.length_c   1.000
_cell.angle_alpha   90.00
_cell.angle_beta   90.00
_cell.angle_gamma   90.00
#
_symmetry.space_group_name_H-M   'P 1'
#
loop_
_entity.id
_entity.type
_entity.pdbx_description
1 polymer ?
#
loop_
_entity_poly.entity_id
_entity_poly.type
_entity_poly.pdbx_seq_one_letter_code
_entity_poly.pdbx_strand_id
1 'polypeptide(L)'
;MSGWDDMEPAEAPPVDQRRDDLDIMIARTFSTENGQRVLAWLRETYLENPSWQPGAESSYGFFREGQNAVVRDIEKRIKRIKE
;
A
#
# COMPACT_ATOMS: atom_id res chain seq x y z
N MET A 1 3.42 -14.10 -33.00
CA MET A 1 3.99 -13.13 -32.05
C MET A 1 3.14 -13.07 -30.79
N SER A 2 3.80 -13.11 -29.67
CA SER A 2 3.05 -13.03 -28.42
C SER A 2 2.63 -11.59 -28.15
N GLY A 3 1.56 -11.41 -27.40
CA GLY A 3 1.13 -10.09 -26.96
C GLY A 3 2.15 -9.38 -26.10
N TRP A 4 3.10 -10.12 -25.56
CA TRP A 4 4.19 -9.55 -24.78
C TRP A 4 5.06 -8.61 -25.57
N ASP A 5 5.32 -8.95 -26.85
CA ASP A 5 6.13 -8.10 -27.69
C ASP A 5 5.44 -6.78 -28.01
N ASP A 6 4.12 -6.84 -28.16
CA ASP A 6 3.32 -5.63 -28.40
C ASP A 6 3.24 -4.77 -27.15
N MET A 7 3.35 -5.38 -26.00
CA MET A 7 3.32 -4.68 -24.72
C MET A 7 4.70 -4.29 -24.25
N GLU A 8 5.71 -4.65 -25.00
CA GLU A 8 7.06 -4.28 -24.67
C GLU A 8 7.18 -2.78 -24.60
N PRO A 9 7.58 -2.28 -23.47
CA PRO A 9 7.48 -0.87 -23.21
C PRO A 9 8.75 -0.15 -23.54
N ALA A 10 9.07 -0.09 -24.78
CA ALA A 10 9.86 1.05 -25.19
C ALA A 10 9.17 2.33 -24.71
N GLU A 11 7.90 2.18 -24.34
CA GLU A 11 7.02 3.29 -23.95
C GLU A 11 6.60 3.23 -22.51
N ALA A 12 7.32 2.50 -21.65
CA ALA A 12 7.00 2.46 -20.24
C ALA A 12 7.12 3.87 -19.65
N PRO A 13 6.14 4.30 -18.86
CA PRO A 13 6.23 5.60 -18.21
C PRO A 13 7.46 5.70 -17.32
N PRO A 14 8.01 6.90 -17.12
CA PRO A 14 9.06 7.10 -16.14
C PRO A 14 8.65 6.58 -14.76
N VAL A 15 9.64 6.23 -13.96
CA VAL A 15 9.38 5.68 -12.61
C VAL A 15 8.48 6.62 -11.80
N ASP A 16 8.72 7.93 -11.86
CA ASP A 16 7.93 8.90 -11.11
C ASP A 16 6.48 8.92 -11.57
N GLN A 17 6.25 8.83 -12.88
CA GLN A 17 4.89 8.78 -13.40
C GLN A 17 4.17 7.50 -12.98
N ARG A 18 4.86 6.37 -12.99
CA ARG A 18 4.28 5.09 -12.55
C ARG A 18 3.89 5.15 -11.07
N ARG A 19 4.72 5.82 -10.26
CA ARG A 19 4.42 6.00 -8.85
C ARG A 19 3.18 6.87 -8.68
N ASP A 20 3.09 7.96 -9.43
CA ASP A 20 1.94 8.86 -9.35
C ASP A 20 0.66 8.18 -9.82
N ASP A 21 0.75 7.38 -10.89
CA ASP A 21 -0.39 6.61 -11.38
C ASP A 21 -0.87 5.62 -10.33
N LEU A 22 0.03 4.95 -9.66
CA LEU A 22 -0.30 4.01 -8.60
C LEU A 22 -0.94 4.73 -7.40
N ASP A 23 -0.40 5.89 -7.03
CA ASP A 23 -0.97 6.70 -5.96
C ASP A 23 -2.42 7.08 -6.27
N ILE A 24 -2.68 7.48 -7.52
CA ILE A 24 -4.04 7.84 -7.97
C ILE A 24 -4.96 6.63 -7.88
N MET A 25 -4.52 5.47 -8.36
CA MET A 25 -5.32 4.26 -8.31
C MET A 25 -5.66 3.86 -6.88
N ILE A 26 -4.69 3.94 -6.00
CA ILE A 26 -4.88 3.61 -4.59
C ILE A 26 -5.86 4.60 -3.95
N ALA A 27 -5.66 5.90 -4.20
CA ALA A 27 -6.55 6.92 -3.65
C ALA A 27 -7.99 6.72 -4.12
N ARG A 28 -8.18 6.39 -5.39
CA ARG A 28 -9.52 6.12 -5.93
C ARG A 28 -10.15 4.88 -5.32
N THR A 29 -9.36 3.82 -5.18
CA THR A 29 -9.84 2.56 -4.61
C THR A 29 -10.34 2.76 -3.19
N PHE A 30 -9.59 3.49 -2.38
CA PHE A 30 -9.92 3.67 -0.97
C PHE A 30 -10.79 4.91 -0.69
N SER A 31 -11.20 5.63 -1.73
CA SER A 31 -12.16 6.74 -1.56
C SER A 31 -13.61 6.28 -1.61
N THR A 32 -13.88 5.07 -2.13
CA THR A 32 -15.22 4.51 -2.13
C THR A 32 -15.63 4.12 -0.72
N GLU A 33 -16.93 3.97 -0.49
CA GLU A 33 -17.41 3.55 0.83
C GLU A 33 -16.80 2.21 1.25
N ASN A 34 -16.80 1.23 0.34
CA ASN A 34 -16.21 -0.07 0.64
C ASN A 34 -14.71 0.03 0.83
N GLY A 35 -14.03 0.83 0.02
CA GLY A 35 -12.60 1.04 0.15
C GLY A 35 -12.24 1.65 1.50
N GLN A 36 -13.01 2.64 1.95
CA GLN A 36 -12.79 3.26 3.26
C GLN A 36 -12.98 2.25 4.39
N ARG A 37 -13.97 1.38 4.27
CA ARG A 37 -14.21 0.34 5.28
C ARG A 37 -13.08 -0.68 5.31
N VAL A 38 -12.57 -1.07 4.15
CA VAL A 38 -11.44 -1.99 4.08
C VAL A 38 -10.20 -1.35 4.70
N LEU A 39 -9.95 -0.09 4.38
CA LEU A 39 -8.78 0.60 4.94
C LEU A 39 -8.89 0.73 6.46
N ALA A 40 -10.09 1.04 6.97
CA ALA A 40 -10.32 1.10 8.40
C ALA A 40 -10.03 -0.25 9.07
N TRP A 41 -10.46 -1.35 8.44
CA TRP A 41 -10.18 -2.69 8.93
C TRP A 41 -8.68 -2.99 8.93
N LEU A 42 -7.97 -2.59 7.89
CA LEU A 42 -6.52 -2.76 7.82
C LEU A 42 -5.81 -2.01 8.93
N ARG A 43 -6.20 -0.76 9.17
CA ARG A 43 -5.63 0.04 10.26
C ARG A 43 -5.85 -0.63 11.60
N GLU A 44 -7.08 -1.03 11.85
CA GLU A 44 -7.47 -1.65 13.12
C GLU A 44 -6.72 -2.94 13.35
N THR A 45 -6.58 -3.74 12.29
CA THR A 45 -5.95 -5.05 12.38
C THR A 45 -4.43 -4.95 12.54
N TYR A 46 -3.80 -4.02 11.84
CA TYR A 46 -2.35 -3.99 11.73
C TYR A 46 -1.70 -2.81 12.44
N LEU A 47 -2.26 -1.61 12.35
CA LEU A 47 -1.61 -0.43 12.91
C LEU A 47 -1.97 -0.19 14.37
N GLU A 48 -3.19 -0.46 14.77
CA GLU A 48 -3.66 -0.18 16.11
C GLU A 48 -3.30 -1.27 17.13
N ASN A 49 -2.87 -2.43 16.63
CA ASN A 49 -2.37 -3.49 17.50
C ASN A 49 -0.88 -3.28 17.74
N PRO A 50 -0.39 -3.50 18.97
CA PRO A 50 1.04 -3.34 19.24
C PRO A 50 1.88 -4.27 18.39
N SER A 51 2.97 -3.73 17.83
CA SER A 51 3.95 -4.54 17.10
C SER A 51 4.77 -5.40 18.05
N TRP A 52 5.04 -4.88 19.24
CA TRP A 52 5.86 -5.54 20.25
C TRP A 52 5.00 -5.79 21.48
N GLN A 53 5.08 -7.01 22.01
CA GLN A 53 4.36 -7.41 23.20
C GLN A 53 5.34 -7.97 24.22
N PRO A 54 5.08 -7.78 25.52
CA PRO A 54 5.94 -8.36 26.56
C PRO A 54 6.03 -9.89 26.37
N GLY A 55 7.22 -10.41 26.34
CA GLY A 55 7.47 -11.84 26.16
C GLY A 55 7.47 -12.32 24.72
N ALA A 56 7.14 -11.47 23.76
CA ALA A 56 7.20 -11.84 22.36
C ALA A 56 8.65 -11.87 21.87
N GLU A 57 8.94 -12.78 20.94
CA GLU A 57 10.24 -12.83 20.31
C GLU A 57 10.47 -11.65 19.39
N SER A 58 11.73 -11.26 19.21
CA SER A 58 12.09 -10.17 18.31
C SER A 58 11.57 -10.39 16.89
N SER A 59 11.61 -11.63 16.41
CA SER A 59 11.11 -11.98 15.07
C SER A 59 9.64 -11.65 14.91
N TYR A 60 8.84 -11.81 15.96
CA TYR A 60 7.42 -11.45 15.93
C TYR A 60 7.25 -9.95 15.71
N GLY A 61 8.03 -9.14 16.43
CA GLY A 61 7.96 -7.68 16.27
C GLY A 61 8.35 -7.23 14.87
N PHE A 62 9.41 -7.80 14.31
CA PHE A 62 9.81 -7.47 12.93
C PHE A 62 8.76 -7.91 11.92
N PHE A 63 8.15 -9.06 12.12
CA PHE A 63 7.06 -9.52 11.26
C PHE A 63 5.89 -8.55 11.28
N ARG A 64 5.48 -8.10 12.46
CA ARG A 64 4.40 -7.14 12.62
C ARG A 64 4.74 -5.79 12.00
N GLU A 65 5.97 -5.33 12.17
CA GLU A 65 6.41 -4.08 11.55
C GLU A 65 6.34 -4.15 10.03
N GLY A 66 6.67 -5.30 9.44
CA GLY A 66 6.53 -5.51 8.00
C GLY A 66 5.09 -5.39 7.55
N GLN A 67 4.15 -5.97 8.29
CA GLN A 67 2.72 -5.85 8.00
C GLN A 67 2.25 -4.40 8.12
N ASN A 68 2.68 -3.71 9.17
CA ASN A 68 2.31 -2.32 9.41
C ASN A 68 2.81 -1.41 8.29
N ALA A 69 3.99 -1.70 7.76
CA ALA A 69 4.59 -0.90 6.70
C ALA A 69 3.72 -0.86 5.45
N VAL A 70 3.05 -1.97 5.13
CA VAL A 70 2.16 -2.02 3.96
C VAL A 70 0.99 -1.04 4.13
N VAL A 71 0.35 -1.05 5.29
CA VAL A 71 -0.79 -0.16 5.54
C VAL A 71 -0.35 1.30 5.56
N ARG A 72 0.79 1.59 6.17
CA ARG A 72 1.34 2.96 6.20
C ARG A 72 1.68 3.44 4.80
N ASP A 73 2.18 2.57 3.93
CA ASP A 73 2.48 2.94 2.55
C ASP A 73 1.21 3.30 1.79
N ILE A 74 0.14 2.54 1.96
CA ILE A 74 -1.15 2.84 1.35
C ILE A 74 -1.62 4.23 1.79
N GLU A 75 -1.60 4.50 3.08
CA GLU A 75 -2.05 5.78 3.62
C GLU A 75 -1.18 6.95 3.16
N LYS A 76 0.12 6.73 3.07
CA LYS A 76 1.05 7.74 2.58
C LYS A 76 0.76 8.12 1.14
N ARG A 77 0.45 7.13 0.30
CA ARG A 77 0.11 7.37 -1.11
C ARG A 77 -1.19 8.14 -1.25
N ILE A 78 -2.20 7.81 -0.44
CA ILE A 78 -3.46 8.56 -0.43
C ILE A 78 -3.21 10.01 -0.02
N LYS A 79 -2.40 10.20 1.00
CA LYS A 79 -2.09 11.54 1.50
C LYS A 79 -1.39 12.39 0.44
N ARG A 80 -0.47 11.80 -0.32
CA ARG A 80 0.21 12.54 -1.38
C ARG A 80 -0.75 13.09 -2.43
N ILE A 81 -1.80 12.32 -2.76
CA ILE A 81 -2.79 12.77 -3.73
C ILE A 81 -3.65 13.91 -3.17
N LYS A 82 -3.93 13.88 -1.86
CA LYS A 82 -4.75 14.92 -1.22
C LYS A 82 -3.99 16.22 -0.98
N GLU A 83 -2.68 16.14 -0.95
CA GLU A 83 -1.83 17.32 -0.84
C GLU A 83 -1.59 17.91 -2.23
#